data_00b9c200c9f42cb65edc653555753a3b
#
_entry.id   00b9c200c9f42cb65edc653555753a3b
#
_cell.length_a   1.000
_cell.length_b   1.000
_cell.length_c   1.000
_cell.angle_alpha   90.00
_cell.angle_beta   90.00
_cell.angle_gamma   90.00
#
_symmetry.space_group_name_H-M   'P 1'
#
loop_
_entity.id
_entity.type
_entity.pdbx_description
1 polymer ?
#
loop_
_entity_poly.entity_id
_entity_poly.type
_entity_poly.pdbx_seq_one_letter_code
_entity_poly.pdbx_strand_id
1 'polypeptide(L)'
;MPPEAELNPQLARSRFCPACGAEAQVDHPRSLSCEACGFISYSNPKPVACVIPLEDDGSVWLLRRGFDPGAGLWTFPGGFVDLGESVEQAASREVMEELEVEVQLGPLHGVYSRPDDRILLVVFTGRLLGEPSLTDEAVEVKAFARDEIPWDEMAFWSTEVALRDLGMRRR
;
A
#
# COMPACT_ATOMS: atom_id res chain seq x y z
N MET A 1 -21.81 0.83 2.09
CA MET A 1 -20.81 0.78 3.18
C MET A 1 -20.84 -0.62 3.77
N PRO A 2 -19.67 -1.25 4.02
CA PRO A 2 -19.65 -2.50 4.75
C PRO A 2 -20.26 -2.31 6.15
N PRO A 3 -20.81 -3.35 6.77
CA PRO A 3 -21.24 -3.28 8.15
C PRO A 3 -20.06 -2.85 9.05
N GLU A 4 -20.33 -2.03 10.06
CA GLU A 4 -19.27 -1.50 10.95
C GLU A 4 -18.32 -2.59 11.49
N ALA A 5 -18.83 -3.77 11.79
CA ALA A 5 -18.01 -4.89 12.26
C ALA A 5 -16.93 -5.36 11.26
N GLU A 6 -17.13 -5.13 9.98
CA GLU A 6 -16.16 -5.48 8.92
C GLU A 6 -15.04 -4.46 8.76
N LEU A 7 -15.25 -3.21 9.20
CA LEU A 7 -14.24 -2.16 9.12
C LEU A 7 -13.02 -2.48 9.99
N ASN A 8 -13.22 -3.09 11.15
CA ASN A 8 -12.13 -3.50 12.03
C ASN A 8 -12.46 -4.80 12.77
N PRO A 9 -12.41 -5.96 12.08
CA PRO A 9 -12.81 -7.23 12.67
C PRO A 9 -11.92 -7.69 13.83
N GLN A 10 -10.69 -7.22 13.92
CA GLN A 10 -9.78 -7.51 15.03
C GLN A 10 -10.24 -6.77 16.29
N LEU A 11 -10.54 -5.48 16.18
CA LEU A 11 -11.04 -4.67 17.28
C LEU A 11 -12.41 -5.17 17.74
N ALA A 12 -13.31 -5.51 16.82
CA ALA A 12 -14.63 -6.04 17.12
C ALA A 12 -14.60 -7.34 17.97
N ARG A 13 -13.51 -8.10 17.89
CA ARG A 13 -13.28 -9.35 18.65
C ARG A 13 -12.49 -9.13 19.93
N SER A 14 -11.91 -7.95 20.11
CA SER A 14 -11.07 -7.64 21.28
C SER A 14 -11.94 -7.51 22.54
N ARG A 15 -11.49 -8.11 23.62
CA ARG A 15 -12.18 -8.06 24.93
C ARG A 15 -11.24 -7.71 26.07
N PHE A 16 -9.95 -7.89 25.88
CA PHE A 16 -8.94 -7.74 26.91
C PHE A 16 -7.89 -6.73 26.51
N CYS A 17 -7.37 -6.01 27.48
CA CYS A 17 -6.30 -5.06 27.34
C CYS A 17 -4.98 -5.79 27.00
N PRO A 18 -4.28 -5.45 25.89
CA PRO A 18 -3.02 -6.08 25.55
C PRO A 18 -1.86 -5.71 26.51
N ALA A 19 -2.03 -4.64 27.30
CA ALA A 19 -1.00 -4.20 28.25
C ALA A 19 -1.08 -4.89 29.62
N CYS A 20 -2.31 -5.18 30.14
CA CYS A 20 -2.47 -5.71 31.50
C CYS A 20 -3.39 -6.92 31.61
N GLY A 21 -4.04 -7.35 30.52
CA GLY A 21 -4.94 -8.49 30.51
C GLY A 21 -6.34 -8.27 31.13
N ALA A 22 -6.62 -7.09 31.70
CA ALA A 22 -7.95 -6.76 32.22
C ALA A 22 -8.97 -6.59 31.10
N GLU A 23 -10.26 -6.66 31.42
CA GLU A 23 -11.32 -6.31 30.49
C GLU A 23 -11.13 -4.91 29.93
N ALA A 24 -11.34 -4.75 28.63
CA ALA A 24 -11.18 -3.49 27.92
C ALA A 24 -12.52 -3.04 27.32
N GLN A 25 -12.70 -1.74 27.21
CA GLN A 25 -13.83 -1.11 26.53
C GLN A 25 -13.46 -0.88 25.05
N VAL A 26 -14.36 -1.26 24.17
CA VAL A 26 -14.18 -1.11 22.71
C VAL A 26 -15.15 -0.07 22.18
N ASP A 27 -14.64 1.04 21.66
CA ASP A 27 -15.37 2.02 20.84
C ASP A 27 -15.10 1.69 19.35
N HIS A 28 -15.87 0.71 18.85
CA HIS A 28 -15.72 0.22 17.49
C HIS A 28 -16.18 1.29 16.46
N PRO A 29 -15.47 1.49 15.35
CA PRO A 29 -14.25 0.81 14.90
C PRO A 29 -12.94 1.51 15.32
N ARG A 30 -12.98 2.46 16.24
CA ARG A 30 -11.97 3.51 16.46
C ARG A 30 -10.91 3.18 17.50
N SER A 31 -11.32 2.61 18.65
CA SER A 31 -10.38 2.48 19.75
C SER A 31 -10.72 1.38 20.74
N LEU A 32 -9.69 1.00 21.51
CA LEU A 32 -9.81 0.17 22.70
C LEU A 32 -9.20 0.94 23.87
N SER A 33 -9.91 0.98 25.01
CA SER A 33 -9.42 1.61 26.24
C SER A 33 -9.55 0.66 27.43
N CYS A 34 -8.65 0.83 28.41
CA CYS A 34 -8.62 0.03 29.61
C CYS A 34 -8.65 0.93 30.87
N GLU A 35 -9.69 0.82 31.67
CA GLU A 35 -9.80 1.58 32.93
C GLU A 35 -8.83 1.10 33.99
N ALA A 36 -8.44 -0.18 33.98
CA ALA A 36 -7.57 -0.76 35.00
C ALA A 36 -6.13 -0.22 34.93
N CYS A 37 -5.61 0.12 33.73
CA CYS A 37 -4.22 0.58 33.57
C CYS A 37 -4.08 1.88 32.78
N GLY A 38 -5.17 2.46 32.27
CA GLY A 38 -5.15 3.68 31.48
C GLY A 38 -4.67 3.50 30.04
N PHE A 39 -4.45 2.26 29.56
CA PHE A 39 -4.04 2.00 28.19
C PHE A 39 -5.12 2.41 27.19
N ILE A 40 -4.73 3.09 26.12
CA ILE A 40 -5.60 3.43 25.00
C ILE A 40 -4.88 3.05 23.70
N SER A 41 -5.60 2.35 22.80
CA SER A 41 -5.15 2.04 21.44
C SER A 41 -6.13 2.59 20.43
N TYR A 42 -5.65 3.39 19.48
CA TYR A 42 -6.43 3.90 18.38
C TYR A 42 -6.23 3.03 17.13
N SER A 43 -7.32 2.82 16.40
CA SER A 43 -7.33 2.09 15.14
C SER A 43 -7.55 3.06 13.99
N ASN A 44 -6.51 3.29 13.21
CA ASN A 44 -6.54 4.18 12.05
C ASN A 44 -6.18 3.40 10.78
N PRO A 45 -6.53 3.89 9.58
CA PRO A 45 -5.98 3.36 8.34
C PRO A 45 -4.45 3.36 8.39
N LYS A 46 -3.84 2.28 7.92
CA LYS A 46 -2.38 2.18 7.86
C LYS A 46 -1.87 2.92 6.64
N PRO A 47 -0.81 3.74 6.78
CA PRO A 47 -0.16 4.35 5.62
C PRO A 47 0.60 3.28 4.83
N VAL A 48 0.47 3.36 3.50
CA VAL A 48 1.21 2.57 2.52
C VAL A 48 1.89 3.54 1.57
N ALA A 49 3.19 3.44 1.41
CA ALA A 49 3.99 4.27 0.53
C ALA A 49 4.32 3.51 -0.75
N CYS A 50 4.08 4.13 -1.90
CA CYS A 50 4.25 3.51 -3.21
C CYS A 50 4.99 4.42 -4.18
N VAL A 51 5.60 3.81 -5.17
CA VAL A 51 6.21 4.53 -6.30
C VAL A 51 5.62 4.03 -7.61
N ILE A 52 5.29 4.94 -8.51
CA ILE A 52 5.09 4.64 -9.93
C ILE A 52 6.40 4.94 -10.64
N PRO A 53 7.23 3.90 -10.95
CA PRO A 53 8.49 4.13 -11.64
C PRO A 53 8.23 4.41 -13.11
N LEU A 54 8.76 5.53 -13.60
CA LEU A 54 8.56 6.02 -14.96
C LEU A 54 9.87 6.01 -15.76
N GLU A 55 9.77 5.59 -17.01
CA GLU A 55 10.82 5.76 -18.01
C GLU A 55 10.68 7.08 -18.78
N ASP A 56 11.75 7.47 -19.48
CA ASP A 56 11.79 8.71 -20.26
C ASP A 56 10.78 8.71 -21.42
N ASP A 57 10.39 7.54 -21.94
CA ASP A 57 9.37 7.37 -22.97
C ASP A 57 7.94 7.38 -22.42
N GLY A 58 7.80 7.44 -21.09
CA GLY A 58 6.54 7.42 -20.37
C GLY A 58 5.99 6.04 -20.09
N SER A 59 6.76 4.97 -20.32
CA SER A 59 6.44 3.63 -19.85
C SER A 59 6.51 3.57 -18.33
N VAL A 60 5.74 2.64 -17.73
CA VAL A 60 5.72 2.41 -16.27
C VAL A 60 6.19 1.01 -15.95
N TRP A 61 7.03 0.89 -14.93
CA TRP A 61 7.39 -0.40 -14.38
C TRP A 61 6.32 -0.89 -13.42
N LEU A 62 5.86 -2.11 -13.65
CA LEU A 62 4.97 -2.83 -12.75
C LEU A 62 5.60 -4.16 -12.37
N LEU A 63 5.25 -4.63 -11.19
CA LEU A 63 5.59 -5.96 -10.72
C LEU A 63 4.33 -6.83 -10.63
N ARG A 64 4.48 -8.13 -10.86
CA ARG A 64 3.44 -9.13 -10.64
C ARG A 64 3.66 -9.78 -9.28
N ARG A 65 2.69 -9.66 -8.39
CA ARG A 65 2.79 -10.09 -7.01
C ARG A 65 2.97 -11.61 -6.87
N GLY A 66 3.88 -12.03 -6.00
CA GLY A 66 4.12 -13.44 -5.70
C GLY A 66 3.19 -14.02 -4.62
N PHE A 67 2.48 -13.16 -3.85
CA PHE A 67 1.68 -13.56 -2.68
C PHE A 67 0.40 -12.75 -2.53
N ASP A 68 -0.54 -13.27 -1.73
CA ASP A 68 -1.80 -12.60 -1.42
C ASP A 68 -1.63 -11.41 -0.43
N PRO A 69 -2.49 -10.39 -0.53
CA PRO A 69 -3.59 -10.23 -1.47
C PRO A 69 -3.11 -9.89 -2.89
N GLY A 70 -3.81 -10.43 -3.90
CA GLY A 70 -3.54 -10.10 -5.30
C GLY A 70 -2.39 -10.88 -5.94
N ALA A 71 -2.08 -12.09 -5.47
CA ALA A 71 -1.10 -12.98 -6.08
C ALA A 71 -1.37 -13.18 -7.59
N GLY A 72 -0.33 -13.05 -8.41
CA GLY A 72 -0.42 -13.15 -9.87
C GLY A 72 -0.96 -11.91 -10.58
N LEU A 73 -1.30 -10.83 -9.86
CA LEU A 73 -1.80 -9.58 -10.43
C LEU A 73 -0.74 -8.48 -10.37
N TRP A 74 -0.91 -7.46 -11.22
CA TRP A 74 0.05 -6.36 -11.40
C TRP A 74 -0.20 -5.20 -10.46
N THR A 75 0.89 -4.61 -9.95
CA THR A 75 0.90 -3.37 -9.20
C THR A 75 2.22 -2.63 -9.40
N PHE A 76 2.30 -1.38 -9.00
CA PHE A 76 3.58 -0.70 -8.77
C PHE A 76 4.14 -1.06 -7.39
N PRO A 77 5.45 -0.93 -7.15
CA PRO A 77 6.07 -1.25 -5.86
C PRO A 77 5.55 -0.38 -4.72
N GLY A 78 5.45 -0.99 -3.54
CA GLY A 78 5.06 -0.29 -2.32
C GLY A 78 4.51 -1.17 -1.22
N GLY A 79 4.67 -0.70 0.02
CA GLY A 79 4.26 -1.38 1.23
C GLY A 79 4.01 -0.45 2.41
N PHE A 80 3.86 -1.04 3.59
CA PHE A 80 3.54 -0.30 4.80
C PHE A 80 4.69 0.61 5.23
N VAL A 81 4.33 1.80 5.71
CA VAL A 81 5.29 2.70 6.36
C VAL A 81 5.56 2.19 7.77
N ASP A 82 6.83 1.93 8.07
CA ASP A 82 7.27 1.45 9.37
C ASP A 82 7.48 2.58 10.38
N LEU A 83 7.44 2.24 11.66
CA LEU A 83 7.76 3.21 12.71
C LEU A 83 9.24 3.61 12.62
N GLY A 84 9.50 4.93 12.58
CA GLY A 84 10.84 5.49 12.51
C GLY A 84 11.30 5.91 11.14
N GLU A 85 10.50 5.71 10.10
CA GLU A 85 10.78 6.20 8.75
C GLU A 85 9.73 7.23 8.28
N SER A 86 10.09 8.05 7.31
CA SER A 86 9.15 8.90 6.57
C SER A 86 8.50 8.12 5.43
N VAL A 87 7.39 8.65 4.88
CA VAL A 87 6.73 8.01 3.72
C VAL A 87 7.63 7.94 2.49
N GLU A 88 8.54 8.91 2.31
CA GLU A 88 9.53 8.91 1.22
C GLU A 88 10.60 7.84 1.43
N GLN A 89 11.03 7.64 2.68
CA GLN A 89 11.96 6.58 3.03
C GLN A 89 11.34 5.20 2.83
N ALA A 90 10.10 5.01 3.29
CA ALA A 90 9.34 3.79 3.04
C ALA A 90 9.19 3.50 1.54
N ALA A 91 8.79 4.49 0.74
CA ALA A 91 8.64 4.34 -0.71
C ALA A 91 9.94 3.89 -1.39
N SER A 92 11.08 4.45 -0.98
CA SER A 92 12.39 4.07 -1.54
C SER A 92 12.84 2.68 -1.06
N ARG A 93 12.59 2.34 0.20
CA ARG A 93 12.89 1.01 0.77
C ARG A 93 12.11 -0.08 0.05
N GLU A 94 10.80 0.10 -0.13
CA GLU A 94 9.93 -0.86 -0.82
C GLU A 94 10.38 -1.12 -2.27
N VAL A 95 10.81 -0.08 -3.01
CA VAL A 95 11.39 -0.27 -4.34
C VAL A 95 12.65 -1.14 -4.28
N MET A 96 13.51 -0.91 -3.29
CA MET A 96 14.73 -1.70 -3.12
C MET A 96 14.42 -3.15 -2.73
N GLU A 97 13.43 -3.38 -1.87
CA GLU A 97 13.03 -4.73 -1.41
C GLU A 97 12.34 -5.52 -2.52
N GLU A 98 11.41 -4.90 -3.26
CA GLU A 98 10.61 -5.57 -4.27
C GLU A 98 11.27 -5.66 -5.66
N LEU A 99 12.20 -4.74 -6.00
CA LEU A 99 12.83 -4.64 -7.33
C LEU A 99 14.36 -4.71 -7.32
N GLU A 100 15.01 -4.75 -6.16
CA GLU A 100 16.48 -4.76 -5.99
C GLU A 100 17.20 -3.61 -6.73
N VAL A 101 16.56 -2.45 -6.82
CA VAL A 101 17.09 -1.28 -7.52
C VAL A 101 16.82 0.01 -6.73
N GLU A 102 17.75 0.95 -6.77
CA GLU A 102 17.53 2.28 -6.21
C GLU A 102 16.56 3.09 -7.05
N VAL A 103 15.83 4.00 -6.41
CA VAL A 103 14.93 4.93 -7.08
C VAL A 103 15.28 6.38 -6.77
N GLN A 104 15.32 7.19 -7.80
CA GLN A 104 15.25 8.64 -7.65
C GLN A 104 13.79 9.02 -7.46
N LEU A 105 13.39 9.25 -6.21
CA LEU A 105 12.02 9.60 -5.88
C LEU A 105 11.66 10.96 -6.47
N GLY A 106 10.53 11.01 -7.15
CA GLY A 106 9.95 12.21 -7.75
C GLY A 106 8.89 12.86 -6.84
N PRO A 107 8.04 13.72 -7.39
CA PRO A 107 6.99 14.39 -6.62
C PRO A 107 5.91 13.41 -6.15
N LEU A 108 5.19 13.84 -5.10
CA LEU A 108 3.94 13.21 -4.69
C LEU A 108 2.96 13.25 -5.87
N HIS A 109 2.50 12.08 -6.30
CA HIS A 109 1.51 11.92 -7.34
C HIS A 109 0.09 12.07 -6.80
N GLY A 110 -0.20 11.39 -5.69
CA GLY A 110 -1.51 11.47 -5.06
C GLY A 110 -1.64 10.67 -3.77
N VAL A 111 -2.80 10.86 -3.13
CA VAL A 111 -3.20 10.11 -1.94
C VAL A 111 -4.53 9.43 -2.23
N TYR A 112 -4.61 8.11 -2.01
CA TYR A 112 -5.77 7.30 -2.37
C TYR A 112 -6.31 6.56 -1.15
N SER A 113 -7.60 6.73 -0.90
CA SER A 113 -8.29 6.03 0.19
C SER A 113 -9.77 5.83 -0.14
N ARG A 114 -10.39 4.85 0.49
CA ARG A 114 -11.85 4.61 0.46
C ARG A 114 -12.37 4.41 1.87
N PRO A 115 -13.64 4.75 2.14
CA PRO A 115 -14.23 4.59 3.47
C PRO A 115 -14.24 3.14 3.99
N ASP A 116 -14.23 2.16 3.10
CA ASP A 116 -14.22 0.73 3.36
C ASP A 116 -12.82 0.10 3.31
N ASP A 117 -11.79 0.91 3.05
CA ASP A 117 -10.41 0.48 3.03
C ASP A 117 -9.70 0.81 4.35
N ARG A 118 -8.83 -0.10 4.80
CA ARG A 118 -8.05 0.07 6.02
C ARG A 118 -6.66 0.60 5.77
N ILE A 119 -6.40 1.05 4.55
CA ILE A 119 -5.13 1.65 4.14
C ILE A 119 -5.34 3.06 3.60
N LEU A 120 -4.29 3.85 3.68
CA LEU A 120 -4.18 5.15 3.05
C LEU A 120 -2.91 5.10 2.20
N LEU A 121 -3.09 5.09 0.89
CA LEU A 121 -1.99 5.01 -0.06
C LEU A 121 -1.42 6.39 -0.33
N VAL A 122 -0.10 6.54 -0.19
CA VAL A 122 0.68 7.73 -0.58
C VAL A 122 1.55 7.33 -1.76
N VAL A 123 1.27 7.87 -2.94
CA VAL A 123 1.90 7.46 -4.20
C VAL A 123 2.80 8.56 -4.73
N PHE A 124 4.07 8.23 -4.94
CA PHE A 124 5.04 9.09 -5.62
C PHE A 124 5.24 8.62 -7.05
N THR A 125 5.72 9.50 -7.91
CA THR A 125 6.41 9.08 -9.12
C THR A 125 7.88 8.90 -8.81
N GLY A 126 8.62 8.17 -9.65
CA GLY A 126 10.05 7.99 -9.48
C GLY A 126 10.71 7.49 -10.75
N ARG A 127 12.05 7.45 -10.75
CA ARG A 127 12.85 6.86 -11.82
C ARG A 127 13.78 5.82 -11.21
N LEU A 128 13.81 4.62 -11.76
CA LEU A 128 14.76 3.60 -11.35
C LEU A 128 16.19 3.99 -11.78
N LEU A 129 17.15 3.76 -10.89
CA LEU A 129 18.58 4.06 -11.15
C LEU A 129 19.35 2.83 -11.66
N GLY A 130 18.66 1.93 -12.35
CA GLY A 130 19.20 0.71 -12.92
C GLY A 130 18.09 -0.21 -13.41
N GLU A 131 18.46 -1.41 -13.83
CA GLU A 131 17.51 -2.44 -14.24
C GLU A 131 16.94 -3.15 -13.01
N PRO A 132 15.61 -3.28 -12.89
CA PRO A 132 15.01 -4.01 -11.79
C PRO A 132 15.24 -5.52 -11.91
N SER A 133 15.34 -6.18 -10.77
CA SER A 133 15.51 -7.64 -10.64
C SER A 133 14.26 -8.29 -10.04
N LEU A 134 14.11 -9.59 -10.28
CA LEU A 134 13.10 -10.40 -9.60
C LEU A 134 13.54 -10.69 -8.18
N THR A 135 12.59 -10.59 -7.25
CA THR A 135 12.76 -10.95 -5.84
C THR A 135 11.82 -12.08 -5.46
N ASP A 136 11.85 -12.52 -4.21
CA ASP A 136 10.88 -13.51 -3.71
C ASP A 136 9.44 -12.95 -3.66
N GLU A 137 9.30 -11.62 -3.72
CA GLU A 137 8.00 -10.93 -3.65
C GLU A 137 7.38 -10.66 -5.02
N ALA A 138 8.19 -10.63 -6.09
CA ALA A 138 7.77 -10.33 -7.45
C ALA A 138 8.09 -11.51 -8.41
N VAL A 139 7.05 -12.16 -8.92
CA VAL A 139 7.21 -13.27 -9.89
C VAL A 139 7.48 -12.79 -11.32
N GLU A 140 7.21 -11.55 -11.62
CA GLU A 140 7.48 -10.89 -12.91
C GLU A 140 7.63 -9.38 -12.70
N VAL A 141 8.56 -8.75 -13.41
CA VAL A 141 8.73 -7.30 -13.46
C VAL A 141 8.81 -6.87 -14.91
N LYS A 142 8.04 -5.85 -15.31
CA LYS A 142 7.96 -5.44 -16.71
C LYS A 142 7.63 -3.95 -16.85
N ALA A 143 8.29 -3.30 -17.82
CA ALA A 143 7.88 -1.98 -18.29
C ALA A 143 6.71 -2.10 -19.29
N PHE A 144 5.67 -1.32 -19.07
CA PHE A 144 4.49 -1.25 -19.92
C PHE A 144 4.38 0.13 -20.56
N ALA A 145 4.25 0.17 -21.88
CA ALA A 145 3.85 1.38 -22.57
C ALA A 145 2.43 1.80 -22.14
N ARG A 146 2.09 3.09 -22.32
CA ARG A 146 0.81 3.68 -21.87
C ARG A 146 -0.44 2.94 -22.34
N ASP A 147 -0.36 2.33 -23.50
CA ASP A 147 -1.46 1.62 -24.16
C ASP A 147 -1.39 0.08 -24.00
N GLU A 148 -0.36 -0.42 -23.31
CA GLU A 148 -0.16 -1.85 -23.03
C GLU A 148 -0.46 -2.25 -21.59
N ILE A 149 -0.93 -1.32 -20.76
CA ILE A 149 -1.27 -1.57 -19.36
C ILE A 149 -2.30 -2.69 -19.24
N PRO A 150 -2.04 -3.75 -18.45
CA PRO A 150 -2.94 -4.90 -18.32
C PRO A 150 -4.07 -4.60 -17.32
N TRP A 151 -4.99 -3.71 -17.70
CA TRP A 151 -6.04 -3.17 -16.83
C TRP A 151 -6.93 -4.21 -16.15
N ASP A 152 -7.13 -5.37 -16.76
CA ASP A 152 -7.96 -6.45 -16.22
C ASP A 152 -7.20 -7.34 -15.22
N GLU A 153 -5.88 -7.13 -15.10
CA GLU A 153 -5.00 -7.87 -14.20
C GLU A 153 -4.39 -6.98 -13.10
N MET A 154 -5.01 -5.86 -12.76
CA MET A 154 -4.54 -5.00 -11.67
C MET A 154 -4.87 -5.61 -10.30
N ALA A 155 -3.88 -5.64 -9.40
CA ALA A 155 -4.04 -6.20 -8.07
C ALA A 155 -5.01 -5.39 -7.19
N PHE A 156 -5.00 -4.06 -7.34
CA PHE A 156 -5.76 -3.16 -6.48
C PHE A 156 -6.45 -2.06 -7.27
N TRP A 157 -7.61 -1.65 -6.79
CA TRP A 157 -8.34 -0.49 -7.33
C TRP A 157 -7.49 0.79 -7.31
N SER A 158 -6.64 0.96 -6.29
CA SER A 158 -5.78 2.13 -6.13
C SER A 158 -4.67 2.17 -7.18
N THR A 159 -4.12 1.02 -7.58
CA THR A 159 -3.18 0.92 -8.70
C THR A 159 -3.83 1.41 -9.99
N GLU A 160 -5.05 0.93 -10.29
CA GLU A 160 -5.79 1.35 -11.47
C GLU A 160 -6.07 2.86 -11.48
N VAL A 161 -6.56 3.40 -10.36
CA VAL A 161 -6.92 4.83 -10.26
C VAL A 161 -5.67 5.71 -10.37
N ALA A 162 -4.58 5.37 -9.66
CA ALA A 162 -3.34 6.15 -9.73
C ALA A 162 -2.73 6.18 -11.13
N LEU A 163 -2.73 5.06 -11.85
CA LEU A 163 -2.26 5.01 -13.25
C LEU A 163 -3.16 5.81 -14.19
N ARG A 164 -4.48 5.82 -13.98
CA ARG A 164 -5.42 6.66 -14.76
C ARG A 164 -5.20 8.15 -14.52
N ASP A 165 -4.96 8.55 -13.27
CA ASP A 165 -4.67 9.93 -12.91
C ASP A 165 -3.34 10.41 -13.52
N LEU A 166 -2.38 9.49 -13.72
CA LEU A 166 -1.14 9.76 -14.45
C LEU A 166 -1.35 9.91 -15.98
N GLY A 167 -2.58 9.70 -16.47
CA GLY A 167 -2.95 9.81 -17.87
C GLY A 167 -2.81 8.51 -18.67
N MET A 168 -2.59 7.37 -17.99
CA MET A 168 -2.69 6.04 -18.63
C MET A 168 -4.14 5.75 -18.97
N ARG A 169 -4.42 5.24 -20.18
CA ARG A 169 -5.80 4.99 -20.62
C ARG A 169 -5.94 3.59 -21.25
N ARG A 170 -7.10 3.00 -21.04
CA ARG A 170 -7.52 1.81 -21.77
C ARG A 170 -7.81 2.21 -23.23
N ARG A 171 -7.36 1.42 -24.20
CA ARG A 171 -7.78 1.56 -25.60
C ARG A 171 -9.24 1.21 -25.80
#